data_74a666fb237ec79ea93c67e0537c7af0
#
_entry.id   74a666fb237ec79ea93c67e0537c7af0
#
_cell.length_a   1.000
_cell.length_b   1.000
_cell.length_c   1.000
_cell.angle_alpha   90.00
_cell.angle_beta   90.00
_cell.angle_gamma   90.00
#
_symmetry.space_group_name_H-M   'P 1'
#
loop_
_entity.id
_entity.type
_entity.pdbx_description
1 polymer ?
#
loop_
_entity_poly.entity_id
_entity_poly.type
_entity_poly.pdbx_seq_one_letter_code
_entity_poly.pdbx_strand_id
1 'polypeptide(L)'
;MPTLDAAELRAKYQFGDLQSFLSLYYANLRVLKIAADFYDLASAYLTRAAAAGVRRAEIFFDPQTHLANGVPLEEVFGGLTAALADGARNHGISADLIVCFLRDLGADAADAVLRACLPFRDKFIGVGLDSAEVGYPPALFTKVYRLAAAEGLRLVAHAGEEGGPDYVREALDELHAERIDHGVRSMEDPELVARLRAEQIPLTVCPLSNVALRVVGTLGDHMLPGMLEAGLLATVNSDDPAYFGGYVDDNLAALRAAFGYDDARLAALARNSFDACFAAEADKRRWKAEVDSWLVRTPA
;
A
#
# COMPACT_ATOMS: atom_id res chain seq x y z
N MET A 1 -8.22 -8.08 29.80
CA MET A 1 -9.15 -8.50 28.76
C MET A 1 -8.98 -10.00 28.55
N PRO A 2 -10.04 -10.78 28.26
CA PRO A 2 -9.84 -12.18 27.89
C PRO A 2 -8.95 -12.19 26.64
N THR A 3 -7.92 -13.02 26.65
CA THR A 3 -7.09 -13.29 25.48
C THR A 3 -7.94 -14.06 24.48
N LEU A 4 -8.30 -13.38 23.37
CA LEU A 4 -8.90 -14.06 22.22
C LEU A 4 -7.80 -14.87 21.53
N ASP A 5 -8.11 -16.08 21.09
CA ASP A 5 -7.21 -16.78 20.17
C ASP A 5 -7.25 -16.16 18.76
N ALA A 6 -6.30 -16.51 17.90
CA ALA A 6 -6.21 -15.95 16.56
C ALA A 6 -7.44 -16.25 15.69
N ALA A 7 -8.12 -17.37 15.91
CA ALA A 7 -9.34 -17.73 15.17
C ALA A 7 -10.54 -16.89 15.63
N GLU A 8 -10.69 -16.68 16.93
CA GLU A 8 -11.71 -15.81 17.51
C GLU A 8 -11.51 -14.35 17.07
N LEU A 9 -10.25 -13.90 16.95
CA LEU A 9 -9.94 -12.57 16.44
C LEU A 9 -10.31 -12.43 14.96
N ARG A 10 -9.92 -13.40 14.13
CA ARG A 10 -10.25 -13.42 12.70
C ARG A 10 -11.76 -13.47 12.45
N ALA A 11 -12.53 -14.17 13.28
CA ALA A 11 -13.99 -14.22 13.17
C ALA A 11 -14.65 -12.84 13.32
N LYS A 12 -13.95 -11.86 13.89
CA LYS A 12 -14.40 -10.46 14.02
C LYS A 12 -14.04 -9.60 12.80
N TYR A 13 -13.23 -10.11 11.87
CA TYR A 13 -12.84 -9.39 10.65
C TYR A 13 -13.94 -9.47 9.60
N GLN A 14 -15.11 -8.92 9.94
CA GLN A 14 -16.26 -8.81 9.05
C GLN A 14 -16.55 -7.33 8.83
N PHE A 15 -16.12 -6.83 7.69
CA PHE A 15 -16.27 -5.43 7.32
C PHE A 15 -17.44 -5.28 6.37
N GLY A 16 -18.14 -4.15 6.47
CA GLY A 16 -19.19 -3.76 5.54
C GLY A 16 -18.76 -2.65 4.58
N ASP A 17 -17.69 -1.95 4.95
CA ASP A 17 -17.14 -0.77 4.28
C ASP A 17 -15.77 -0.41 4.90
N LEU A 18 -15.11 0.60 4.33
CA LEU A 18 -13.83 1.12 4.82
C LEU A 18 -13.94 1.62 6.28
N GLN A 19 -15.01 2.31 6.65
CA GLN A 19 -15.16 2.87 7.99
C GLN A 19 -15.23 1.79 9.08
N SER A 20 -15.91 0.67 8.81
CA SER A 20 -16.00 -0.46 9.75
C SER A 20 -14.66 -1.18 9.90
N PHE A 21 -13.88 -1.27 8.80
CA PHE A 21 -12.51 -1.77 8.84
C PHE A 21 -11.63 -0.87 9.70
N LEU A 22 -11.55 0.44 9.40
CA LEU A 22 -10.71 1.41 10.11
C LEU A 22 -10.99 1.41 11.61
N SER A 23 -12.27 1.32 12.00
CA SER A 23 -12.67 1.26 13.42
C SER A 23 -12.04 0.07 14.15
N LEU A 24 -12.02 -1.11 13.52
CA LEU A 24 -11.39 -2.31 14.08
C LEU A 24 -9.86 -2.22 14.01
N TYR A 25 -9.32 -1.75 12.90
CA TYR A 25 -7.88 -1.59 12.67
C TYR A 25 -7.25 -0.72 13.77
N TYR A 26 -7.74 0.50 13.96
CA TYR A 26 -7.22 1.40 14.99
C TYR A 26 -7.41 0.88 16.42
N ALA A 27 -8.48 0.14 16.69
CA ALA A 27 -8.65 -0.51 17.98
C ALA A 27 -7.59 -1.58 18.25
N ASN A 28 -7.19 -2.33 17.23
CA ASN A 28 -6.16 -3.36 17.31
C ASN A 28 -4.74 -2.80 17.47
N LEU A 29 -4.43 -1.64 16.88
CA LEU A 29 -3.11 -1.00 17.00
C LEU A 29 -2.72 -0.64 18.43
N ARG A 30 -3.67 -0.60 19.36
CA ARG A 30 -3.41 -0.32 20.78
C ARG A 30 -2.53 -1.34 21.49
N VAL A 31 -2.33 -2.52 20.91
CA VAL A 31 -1.44 -3.55 21.47
C VAL A 31 0.04 -3.24 21.22
N LEU A 32 0.35 -2.44 20.22
CA LEU A 32 1.71 -2.04 19.87
C LEU A 32 2.17 -0.92 20.81
N LYS A 33 3.18 -1.17 21.65
CA LYS A 33 3.61 -0.25 22.70
C LYS A 33 5.10 0.02 22.73
N ILE A 34 5.92 -0.93 22.38
CA ILE A 34 7.37 -0.87 22.44
C ILE A 34 7.99 -1.35 21.13
N ALA A 35 9.24 -1.02 20.88
CA ALA A 35 9.94 -1.38 19.65
C ALA A 35 9.86 -2.87 19.31
N ALA A 36 9.83 -3.75 20.31
CA ALA A 36 9.70 -5.18 20.10
C ALA A 36 8.38 -5.57 19.44
N ASP A 37 7.26 -4.91 19.77
CA ASP A 37 5.94 -5.19 19.19
C ASP A 37 5.93 -4.84 17.70
N PHE A 38 6.52 -3.69 17.34
CA PHE A 38 6.66 -3.25 15.93
C PHE A 38 7.62 -4.14 15.14
N TYR A 39 8.70 -4.57 15.79
CA TYR A 39 9.64 -5.51 15.19
C TYR A 39 8.95 -6.85 14.87
N ASP A 40 8.24 -7.43 15.85
CA ASP A 40 7.56 -8.72 15.68
C ASP A 40 6.51 -8.67 14.59
N LEU A 41 5.69 -7.59 14.53
CA LEU A 41 4.69 -7.38 13.49
C LEU A 41 5.33 -7.31 12.10
N ALA A 42 6.31 -6.44 11.91
CA ALA A 42 6.97 -6.25 10.62
C ALA A 42 7.77 -7.49 10.20
N SER A 43 8.45 -8.16 11.13
CA SER A 43 9.18 -9.42 10.86
C SER A 43 8.26 -10.54 10.42
N ALA A 44 7.08 -10.67 11.03
CA ALA A 44 6.09 -11.66 10.63
C ALA A 44 5.60 -11.41 9.20
N TYR A 45 5.29 -10.16 8.85
CA TYR A 45 4.93 -9.76 7.49
C TYR A 45 6.05 -10.07 6.50
N LEU A 46 7.28 -9.59 6.75
CA LEU A 46 8.43 -9.76 5.84
C LEU A 46 8.77 -11.24 5.60
N THR A 47 8.70 -12.06 6.64
CA THR A 47 8.91 -13.52 6.53
C THR A 47 7.88 -14.14 5.59
N ARG A 48 6.60 -13.81 5.75
CA ARG A 48 5.52 -14.35 4.90
C ARG A 48 5.60 -13.81 3.47
N ALA A 49 5.90 -12.52 3.31
CA ALA A 49 6.05 -11.89 2.00
C ALA A 49 7.24 -12.47 1.23
N ALA A 50 8.38 -12.67 1.88
CA ALA A 50 9.55 -13.29 1.26
C ALA A 50 9.28 -14.73 0.83
N ALA A 51 8.55 -15.51 1.64
CA ALA A 51 8.12 -16.87 1.29
C ALA A 51 7.18 -16.89 0.06
N ALA A 52 6.39 -15.83 -0.14
CA ALA A 52 5.56 -15.61 -1.33
C ALA A 52 6.35 -15.10 -2.56
N GLY A 53 7.67 -14.93 -2.43
CA GLY A 53 8.52 -14.47 -3.53
C GLY A 53 8.66 -12.96 -3.68
N VAL A 54 8.12 -12.16 -2.74
CA VAL A 54 8.29 -10.70 -2.75
C VAL A 54 9.77 -10.33 -2.61
N ARG A 55 10.25 -9.41 -3.45
CA ARG A 55 11.62 -8.90 -3.45
C ARG A 55 11.71 -7.49 -2.90
N ARG A 56 10.62 -6.74 -3.00
CA ARG A 56 10.51 -5.35 -2.58
C ARG A 56 9.17 -5.12 -1.91
N ALA A 57 9.19 -4.50 -0.72
CA ALA A 57 8.00 -4.00 -0.03
C ALA A 57 8.18 -2.51 0.29
N GLU A 58 7.14 -1.72 0.11
CA GLU A 58 7.07 -0.32 0.53
C GLU A 58 5.88 -0.24 1.49
N ILE A 59 6.19 -0.08 2.76
CA ILE A 59 5.26 -0.35 3.86
C ILE A 59 4.76 0.97 4.43
N PHE A 60 3.45 1.17 4.39
CA PHE A 60 2.78 2.30 5.01
C PHE A 60 2.65 2.10 6.52
N PHE A 61 2.72 3.19 7.27
CA PHE A 61 2.33 3.21 8.68
C PHE A 61 1.90 4.62 9.10
N ASP A 62 1.03 4.69 10.13
CA ASP A 62 0.36 5.90 10.60
C ASP A 62 0.91 6.36 11.95
N PRO A 63 1.92 7.25 11.98
CA PRO A 63 2.51 7.71 13.23
C PRO A 63 1.49 8.35 14.18
N GLN A 64 0.45 9.00 13.63
CA GLN A 64 -0.59 9.70 14.39
C GLN A 64 -1.32 8.77 15.34
N THR A 65 -1.67 7.56 14.90
CA THR A 65 -2.33 6.55 15.73
C THR A 65 -1.46 6.13 16.92
N HIS A 66 -0.16 5.92 16.68
CA HIS A 66 0.77 5.50 17.71
C HIS A 66 1.02 6.61 18.73
N LEU A 67 1.22 7.85 18.26
CA LEU A 67 1.37 9.03 19.13
C LEU A 67 0.12 9.23 19.99
N ALA A 68 -1.08 9.11 19.42
CA ALA A 68 -2.34 9.20 20.16
C ALA A 68 -2.47 8.08 21.22
N ASN A 69 -1.88 6.92 20.99
CA ASN A 69 -1.80 5.82 21.94
C ASN A 69 -0.66 5.97 22.97
N GLY A 70 0.06 7.10 22.96
CA GLY A 70 1.16 7.42 23.87
C GLY A 70 2.46 6.67 23.58
N VAL A 71 2.66 6.21 22.34
CA VAL A 71 3.87 5.50 21.90
C VAL A 71 4.84 6.51 21.26
N PRO A 72 6.08 6.65 21.75
CA PRO A 72 7.09 7.50 21.12
C PRO A 72 7.49 7.02 19.73
N LEU A 73 7.80 7.94 18.82
CA LEU A 73 8.24 7.61 17.45
C LEU A 73 9.54 6.81 17.43
N GLU A 74 10.40 6.98 18.42
CA GLU A 74 11.62 6.19 18.62
C GLU A 74 11.33 4.68 18.71
N GLU A 75 10.27 4.32 19.42
CA GLU A 75 9.83 2.92 19.51
C GLU A 75 9.31 2.39 18.18
N VAL A 76 8.48 3.19 17.50
CA VAL A 76 7.89 2.83 16.21
C VAL A 76 8.97 2.65 15.15
N PHE A 77 9.78 3.69 14.89
CA PHE A 77 10.85 3.61 13.92
C PHE A 77 11.92 2.59 14.29
N GLY A 78 12.25 2.50 15.59
CA GLY A 78 13.24 1.54 16.08
C GLY A 78 12.87 0.10 15.78
N GLY A 79 11.64 -0.31 16.09
CA GLY A 79 11.14 -1.65 15.80
C GLY A 79 11.01 -1.94 14.33
N LEU A 80 10.33 -1.06 13.58
CA LEU A 80 10.11 -1.24 12.15
C LEU A 80 11.44 -1.34 11.39
N THR A 81 12.37 -0.39 11.57
CA THR A 81 13.63 -0.39 10.82
C THR A 81 14.54 -1.56 11.17
N ALA A 82 14.53 -2.02 12.43
CA ALA A 82 15.24 -3.24 12.80
C ALA A 82 14.70 -4.47 12.05
N ALA A 83 13.38 -4.60 11.96
CA ALA A 83 12.74 -5.69 11.22
C ALA A 83 13.06 -5.62 9.71
N LEU A 84 13.04 -4.41 9.11
CA LEU A 84 13.40 -4.23 7.70
C LEU A 84 14.86 -4.68 7.43
N ALA A 85 15.78 -4.29 8.31
CA ALA A 85 17.19 -4.69 8.20
C ALA A 85 17.37 -6.21 8.31
N ASP A 86 16.63 -6.86 9.20
CA ASP A 86 16.66 -8.32 9.35
C ASP A 86 15.98 -9.03 8.18
N GLY A 87 14.89 -8.50 7.65
CA GLY A 87 14.25 -8.99 6.44
C GLY A 87 15.20 -9.01 5.24
N ALA A 88 15.98 -7.94 5.06
CA ALA A 88 16.99 -7.86 4.03
C ALA A 88 18.11 -8.91 4.22
N ARG A 89 18.61 -9.06 5.46
CA ARG A 89 19.71 -10.01 5.76
C ARG A 89 19.28 -11.47 5.70
N ASN A 90 18.12 -11.79 6.25
CA ASN A 90 17.69 -13.16 6.50
C ASN A 90 16.84 -13.74 5.37
N HIS A 91 16.13 -12.87 4.64
CA HIS A 91 15.13 -13.27 3.65
C HIS A 91 15.41 -12.68 2.26
N GLY A 92 16.36 -11.74 2.13
CA GLY A 92 16.69 -11.10 0.85
C GLY A 92 15.56 -10.19 0.32
N ILE A 93 14.64 -9.76 1.19
CA ILE A 93 13.56 -8.83 0.83
C ILE A 93 14.00 -7.39 1.14
N SER A 94 14.04 -6.54 0.12
CA SER A 94 14.26 -5.10 0.30
C SER A 94 12.96 -4.45 0.75
N ALA A 95 13.02 -3.60 1.77
CA ALA A 95 11.82 -2.87 2.21
C ALA A 95 12.17 -1.47 2.71
N ASP A 96 11.23 -0.53 2.50
CA ASP A 96 11.29 0.83 3.02
C ASP A 96 9.94 1.24 3.63
N LEU A 97 9.96 2.27 4.47
CA LEU A 97 8.78 2.83 5.11
C LEU A 97 8.27 4.06 4.35
N ILE A 98 6.96 4.23 4.35
CA ILE A 98 6.26 5.43 3.92
C ILE A 98 5.39 5.90 5.09
N VAL A 99 5.59 7.14 5.51
CA VAL A 99 4.81 7.79 6.58
C VAL A 99 3.49 8.26 6.00
N CYS A 100 2.37 7.70 6.46
CA CYS A 100 1.06 8.13 6.00
C CYS A 100 0.42 9.17 6.94
N PHE A 101 -0.43 9.99 6.35
CA PHE A 101 -1.22 10.98 7.06
C PHE A 101 -2.68 10.53 7.08
N LEU A 102 -3.23 10.37 8.28
CA LEU A 102 -4.65 10.12 8.48
C LEU A 102 -5.45 11.35 8.06
N ARG A 103 -6.07 11.29 6.87
CA ARG A 103 -6.69 12.46 6.23
C ARG A 103 -7.90 12.99 6.99
N ASP A 104 -8.60 12.13 7.70
CA ASP A 104 -9.74 12.48 8.56
C ASP A 104 -9.36 13.29 9.80
N LEU A 105 -8.07 13.32 10.18
CA LEU A 105 -7.54 14.20 11.23
C LEU A 105 -7.19 15.61 10.72
N GLY A 106 -7.20 15.81 9.40
CA GLY A 106 -7.01 17.11 8.75
C GLY A 106 -5.55 17.52 8.53
N ALA A 107 -5.38 18.57 7.73
CA ALA A 107 -4.09 19.03 7.23
C ALA A 107 -3.12 19.55 8.31
N ASP A 108 -3.65 20.18 9.37
CA ASP A 108 -2.80 20.68 10.46
C ASP A 108 -2.19 19.51 11.26
N ALA A 109 -2.93 18.43 11.45
CA ALA A 109 -2.43 17.21 12.07
C ALA A 109 -1.37 16.52 11.20
N ALA A 110 -1.57 16.54 9.87
CA ALA A 110 -0.60 16.03 8.91
C ALA A 110 0.71 16.84 8.93
N ASP A 111 0.65 18.19 8.95
CA ASP A 111 1.84 19.06 9.07
C ASP A 111 2.58 18.80 10.39
N ALA A 112 1.84 18.67 11.49
CA ALA A 112 2.43 18.42 12.81
C ALA A 112 3.16 17.06 12.86
N VAL A 113 2.53 15.99 12.35
CA VAL A 113 3.16 14.66 12.37
C VAL A 113 4.35 14.56 11.42
N LEU A 114 4.30 15.19 10.24
CA LEU A 114 5.48 15.24 9.37
C LEU A 114 6.66 15.86 10.10
N ARG A 115 6.46 17.03 10.73
CA ARG A 115 7.53 17.70 11.51
C ARG A 115 8.07 16.84 12.63
N ALA A 116 7.22 16.08 13.31
CA ALA A 116 7.62 15.14 14.34
C ALA A 116 8.44 13.95 13.78
N CYS A 117 8.19 13.55 12.53
CA CYS A 117 8.91 12.47 11.85
C CYS A 117 10.24 12.92 11.23
N LEU A 118 10.43 14.23 10.92
CA LEU A 118 11.67 14.72 10.27
C LEU A 118 12.98 14.38 11.02
N PRO A 119 13.05 14.30 12.37
CA PRO A 119 14.24 13.79 13.06
C PRO A 119 14.62 12.35 12.66
N PHE A 120 13.69 11.58 12.08
CA PHE A 120 13.88 10.21 11.59
C PHE A 120 13.91 10.14 10.05
N ARG A 121 14.25 11.26 9.37
CA ARG A 121 14.20 11.40 7.91
C ARG A 121 14.95 10.29 7.15
N ASP A 122 16.00 9.75 7.74
CA ASP A 122 16.80 8.66 7.21
C ASP A 122 16.13 7.27 7.30
N LYS A 123 14.96 7.16 7.95
CA LYS A 123 14.24 5.91 8.22
C LYS A 123 13.06 5.66 7.28
N PHE A 124 12.65 6.62 6.47
CA PHE A 124 11.52 6.48 5.54
C PHE A 124 11.80 7.19 4.23
N ILE A 125 11.21 6.70 3.14
CA ILE A 125 11.49 7.20 1.79
C ILE A 125 10.45 8.17 1.27
N GLY A 126 9.26 8.20 1.84
CA GLY A 126 8.14 8.96 1.30
C GLY A 126 7.04 9.24 2.30
N VAL A 127 6.06 9.97 1.84
CA VAL A 127 4.81 10.23 2.55
C VAL A 127 3.61 9.76 1.75
N GLY A 128 2.54 9.34 2.45
CA GLY A 128 1.27 8.93 1.90
C GLY A 128 0.10 9.66 2.53
N LEU A 129 -1.07 9.52 1.95
CA LEU A 129 -2.34 10.02 2.44
C LEU A 129 -3.33 8.85 2.46
N ASP A 130 -3.89 8.51 3.61
CA ASP A 130 -4.76 7.35 3.79
C ASP A 130 -5.93 7.62 4.73
N SER A 131 -6.56 6.56 5.26
CA SER A 131 -7.76 6.61 6.08
C SER A 131 -9.02 6.97 5.27
N ALA A 132 -10.09 7.48 5.93
CA ALA A 132 -11.39 7.74 5.32
C ALA A 132 -11.28 8.73 4.14
N GLU A 133 -11.49 8.26 2.92
CA GLU A 133 -11.25 9.05 1.72
C GLU A 133 -12.34 10.11 1.49
N VAL A 134 -13.61 9.68 1.57
CA VAL A 134 -14.73 10.56 1.21
C VAL A 134 -14.90 11.71 2.21
N GLY A 135 -14.94 12.93 1.68
CA GLY A 135 -15.05 14.17 2.49
C GLY A 135 -13.71 14.81 2.85
N TYR A 136 -12.59 14.14 2.55
CA TYR A 136 -11.23 14.63 2.83
C TYR A 136 -10.38 14.64 1.55
N PRO A 137 -10.69 15.54 0.59
CA PRO A 137 -10.01 15.55 -0.71
C PRO A 137 -8.53 15.87 -0.60
N PRO A 138 -7.69 15.36 -1.52
CA PRO A 138 -6.24 15.58 -1.53
C PRO A 138 -5.81 17.04 -1.50
N ALA A 139 -6.53 17.93 -2.14
CA ALA A 139 -6.23 19.38 -2.18
C ALA A 139 -6.06 20.02 -0.80
N LEU A 140 -6.68 19.48 0.24
CA LEU A 140 -6.53 19.96 1.63
C LEU A 140 -5.07 19.79 2.13
N PHE A 141 -4.30 18.87 1.58
CA PHE A 141 -2.97 18.46 2.06
C PHE A 141 -1.82 19.05 1.25
N THR A 142 -2.09 19.95 0.29
CA THR A 142 -1.09 20.57 -0.59
C THR A 142 0.10 21.14 0.18
N LYS A 143 -0.13 21.80 1.32
CA LYS A 143 0.94 22.42 2.12
C LYS A 143 1.92 21.39 2.68
N VAL A 144 1.42 20.31 3.30
CA VAL A 144 2.27 19.28 3.91
C VAL A 144 3.03 18.48 2.83
N TYR A 145 2.41 18.23 1.67
CA TYR A 145 3.07 17.58 0.55
C TYR A 145 4.20 18.44 -0.06
N ARG A 146 4.02 19.76 -0.16
CA ARG A 146 5.11 20.68 -0.56
C ARG A 146 6.28 20.65 0.44
N LEU A 147 5.99 20.56 1.75
CA LEU A 147 7.04 20.39 2.75
C LEU A 147 7.75 19.05 2.55
N ALA A 148 7.03 17.95 2.37
CA ALA A 148 7.60 16.64 2.13
C ALA A 148 8.47 16.61 0.86
N ALA A 149 8.01 17.23 -0.23
CA ALA A 149 8.78 17.39 -1.46
C ALA A 149 10.08 18.17 -1.24
N ALA A 150 10.05 19.25 -0.45
CA ALA A 150 11.22 20.03 -0.11
C ALA A 150 12.27 19.23 0.70
N GLU A 151 11.83 18.24 1.45
CA GLU A 151 12.68 17.27 2.16
C GLU A 151 13.18 16.13 1.26
N GLY A 152 12.82 16.13 -0.03
CA GLY A 152 13.19 15.09 -1.00
C GLY A 152 12.50 13.74 -0.77
N LEU A 153 11.31 13.75 -0.17
CA LEU A 153 10.48 12.56 0.06
C LEU A 153 9.71 12.20 -1.20
N ARG A 154 9.47 10.90 -1.40
CA ARG A 154 8.52 10.39 -2.39
C ARG A 154 7.10 10.75 -1.96
N LEU A 155 6.24 10.99 -2.93
CA LEU A 155 4.87 11.45 -2.70
C LEU A 155 3.90 10.39 -3.26
N VAL A 156 3.11 9.77 -2.39
CA VAL A 156 2.05 8.84 -2.79
C VAL A 156 0.74 9.21 -2.09
N ALA A 157 -0.39 8.77 -2.61
CA ALA A 157 -1.67 9.03 -1.98
C ALA A 157 -2.71 7.97 -2.36
N HIS A 158 -3.52 7.55 -1.38
CA HIS A 158 -4.76 6.83 -1.64
C HIS A 158 -5.74 7.79 -2.29
N ALA A 159 -6.19 7.44 -3.49
CA ALA A 159 -7.19 8.21 -4.22
C ALA A 159 -7.93 7.32 -5.21
N GLY A 160 -9.26 7.48 -5.28
CA GLY A 160 -10.08 6.69 -6.19
C GLY A 160 -10.30 5.25 -5.73
N GLU A 161 -10.30 4.99 -4.43
CA GLU A 161 -10.84 3.78 -3.81
C GLU A 161 -12.33 3.94 -3.58
N GLU A 162 -12.74 4.85 -2.68
CA GLU A 162 -14.13 5.24 -2.43
C GLU A 162 -14.47 6.59 -3.08
N GLY A 163 -13.52 7.53 -3.10
CA GLY A 163 -13.62 8.82 -3.78
C GLY A 163 -13.62 8.67 -5.30
N GLY A 164 -14.29 9.60 -5.99
CA GLY A 164 -14.38 9.59 -7.45
C GLY A 164 -13.05 9.97 -8.15
N PRO A 165 -13.08 10.02 -9.50
CA PRO A 165 -11.92 10.40 -10.30
C PRO A 165 -11.30 11.75 -9.92
N ASP A 166 -12.08 12.68 -9.39
CA ASP A 166 -11.59 14.00 -8.97
C ASP A 166 -10.55 13.89 -7.85
N TYR A 167 -10.68 12.91 -6.94
CA TYR A 167 -9.67 12.65 -5.90
C TYR A 167 -8.33 12.22 -6.52
N VAL A 168 -8.35 11.40 -7.57
CA VAL A 168 -7.14 11.03 -8.31
C VAL A 168 -6.52 12.24 -9.01
N ARG A 169 -7.35 13.08 -9.66
CA ARG A 169 -6.88 14.32 -10.28
C ARG A 169 -6.21 15.24 -9.26
N GLU A 170 -6.85 15.49 -8.12
CA GLU A 170 -6.28 16.33 -7.07
C GLU A 170 -4.99 15.75 -6.48
N ALA A 171 -4.90 14.42 -6.30
CA ALA A 171 -3.67 13.80 -5.84
C ALA A 171 -2.51 14.04 -6.84
N LEU A 172 -2.78 14.01 -8.15
CA LEU A 172 -1.79 14.29 -9.18
C LEU A 172 -1.45 15.78 -9.28
N ASP A 173 -2.45 16.65 -9.29
CA ASP A 173 -2.31 18.08 -9.61
C ASP A 173 -1.87 18.91 -8.38
N GLU A 174 -2.40 18.59 -7.20
CA GLU A 174 -2.18 19.35 -5.97
C GLU A 174 -1.10 18.75 -5.07
N LEU A 175 -1.03 17.43 -5.00
CA LEU A 175 -0.04 16.74 -4.19
C LEU A 175 1.20 16.34 -4.98
N HIS A 176 1.13 16.35 -6.31
CA HIS A 176 2.18 15.86 -7.21
C HIS A 176 2.55 14.40 -6.90
N ALA A 177 1.53 13.58 -6.60
CA ALA A 177 1.73 12.19 -6.28
C ALA A 177 2.41 11.45 -7.45
N GLU A 178 3.50 10.74 -7.14
CA GLU A 178 4.26 9.94 -8.09
C GLU A 178 3.62 8.56 -8.32
N ARG A 179 2.75 8.14 -7.40
CA ARG A 179 1.98 6.90 -7.43
C ARG A 179 0.66 7.10 -6.70
N ILE A 180 -0.39 6.52 -7.24
CA ILE A 180 -1.72 6.52 -6.63
C ILE A 180 -1.99 5.15 -6.04
N ASP A 181 -2.37 5.11 -4.78
CA ASP A 181 -2.77 3.87 -4.15
C ASP A 181 -4.26 3.63 -4.43
N HIS A 182 -4.60 2.39 -4.79
CA HIS A 182 -5.85 1.93 -5.42
C HIS A 182 -6.09 2.51 -6.82
N GLY A 183 -6.69 3.68 -6.94
CA GLY A 183 -6.97 4.35 -8.21
C GLY A 183 -8.01 3.66 -9.09
N VAL A 184 -8.79 2.71 -8.56
CA VAL A 184 -9.71 1.87 -9.34
C VAL A 184 -10.86 2.67 -9.96
N ARG A 185 -11.32 3.73 -9.28
CA ARG A 185 -12.39 4.60 -9.78
C ARG A 185 -11.94 5.58 -10.86
N SER A 186 -10.63 5.66 -11.16
CA SER A 186 -10.17 6.40 -12.35
C SER A 186 -10.78 5.88 -13.65
N MET A 187 -11.22 4.61 -13.67
CA MET A 187 -11.92 4.02 -14.84
C MET A 187 -13.27 4.65 -15.15
N GLU A 188 -13.83 5.46 -14.25
CA GLU A 188 -15.07 6.21 -14.47
C GLU A 188 -14.85 7.47 -15.34
N ASP A 189 -13.60 7.87 -15.60
CA ASP A 189 -13.23 9.07 -16.36
C ASP A 189 -12.25 8.74 -17.48
N PRO A 190 -12.70 8.69 -18.75
CA PRO A 190 -11.84 8.36 -19.90
C PRO A 190 -10.67 9.33 -20.12
N GLU A 191 -10.83 10.62 -19.75
CA GLU A 191 -9.74 11.61 -19.91
C GLU A 191 -8.65 11.35 -18.85
N LEU A 192 -9.05 11.03 -17.62
CA LEU A 192 -8.12 10.64 -16.58
C LEU A 192 -7.39 9.33 -16.93
N VAL A 193 -8.10 8.34 -17.46
CA VAL A 193 -7.49 7.10 -17.97
C VAL A 193 -6.45 7.40 -19.05
N ALA A 194 -6.78 8.28 -20.01
CA ALA A 194 -5.85 8.67 -21.06
C ALA A 194 -4.59 9.35 -20.50
N ARG A 195 -4.74 10.23 -19.50
CA ARG A 195 -3.63 10.87 -18.77
C ARG A 195 -2.76 9.86 -18.04
N LEU A 196 -3.35 9.01 -17.18
CA LEU A 196 -2.63 7.99 -16.40
C LEU A 196 -1.82 7.06 -17.32
N ARG A 197 -2.40 6.69 -18.48
CA ARG A 197 -1.69 5.90 -19.49
C ARG A 197 -0.54 6.68 -20.11
N ALA A 198 -0.74 7.93 -20.50
CA ALA A 198 0.29 8.73 -21.17
C ALA A 198 1.49 9.03 -20.24
N GLU A 199 1.20 9.31 -18.98
CA GLU A 199 2.20 9.63 -17.94
C GLU A 199 2.75 8.36 -17.25
N GLN A 200 2.16 7.18 -17.50
CA GLN A 200 2.51 5.90 -16.87
C GLN A 200 2.55 6.00 -15.33
N ILE A 201 1.57 6.72 -14.77
CA ILE A 201 1.41 6.82 -13.32
C ILE A 201 1.06 5.46 -12.74
N PRO A 202 1.84 4.93 -11.76
CA PRO A 202 1.53 3.64 -11.16
C PRO A 202 0.27 3.69 -10.29
N LEU A 203 -0.54 2.63 -10.37
CA LEU A 203 -1.73 2.41 -9.54
C LEU A 203 -1.54 1.13 -8.73
N THR A 204 -1.57 1.21 -7.37
CA THR A 204 -1.38 0.04 -6.52
C THR A 204 -2.71 -0.62 -6.17
N VAL A 205 -3.21 -1.42 -7.08
CA VAL A 205 -4.52 -2.07 -6.98
C VAL A 205 -4.50 -3.21 -5.97
N CYS A 206 -5.52 -3.28 -5.12
CA CYS A 206 -5.64 -4.26 -4.01
C CYS A 206 -6.91 -5.11 -4.16
N PRO A 207 -6.91 -6.15 -5.02
CA PRO A 207 -8.16 -6.82 -5.45
C PRO A 207 -8.96 -7.44 -4.32
N LEU A 208 -8.33 -8.16 -3.39
CA LEU A 208 -9.04 -8.79 -2.27
C LEU A 208 -9.56 -7.77 -1.26
N SER A 209 -8.80 -6.68 -1.01
CA SER A 209 -9.24 -5.56 -0.20
C SER A 209 -10.48 -4.89 -0.81
N ASN A 210 -10.45 -4.59 -2.11
CA ASN A 210 -11.58 -3.96 -2.79
C ASN A 210 -12.87 -4.80 -2.74
N VAL A 211 -12.76 -6.13 -2.71
CA VAL A 211 -13.92 -7.02 -2.48
C VAL A 211 -14.34 -6.99 -1.01
N ALA A 212 -13.39 -7.08 -0.07
CA ALA A 212 -13.68 -7.11 1.36
C ALA A 212 -14.35 -5.80 1.84
N LEU A 213 -13.91 -4.66 1.31
CA LEU A 213 -14.46 -3.33 1.60
C LEU A 213 -15.65 -2.94 0.71
N ARG A 214 -16.08 -3.84 -0.17
CA ARG A 214 -17.23 -3.65 -1.08
C ARG A 214 -17.08 -2.48 -2.05
N VAL A 215 -15.85 -2.11 -2.38
CA VAL A 215 -15.55 -1.23 -3.52
C VAL A 215 -16.05 -1.88 -4.81
N VAL A 216 -15.95 -3.22 -4.87
CA VAL A 216 -16.58 -4.07 -5.90
C VAL A 216 -17.39 -5.18 -5.26
N GLY A 217 -18.44 -5.65 -5.93
CA GLY A 217 -19.31 -6.71 -5.41
C GLY A 217 -18.64 -8.07 -5.34
N THR A 218 -17.92 -8.43 -6.39
CA THR A 218 -17.14 -9.67 -6.49
C THR A 218 -15.83 -9.41 -7.23
N LEU A 219 -14.88 -10.32 -7.13
CA LEU A 219 -13.63 -10.20 -7.87
C LEU A 219 -13.86 -10.23 -9.40
N GLY A 220 -14.90 -10.92 -9.87
CA GLY A 220 -15.28 -10.94 -11.28
C GLY A 220 -15.74 -9.59 -11.84
N ASP A 221 -16.18 -8.68 -10.97
CA ASP A 221 -16.62 -7.32 -11.32
C ASP A 221 -15.46 -6.30 -11.24
N HIS A 222 -14.26 -6.76 -10.87
CA HIS A 222 -13.13 -5.86 -10.61
C HIS A 222 -12.60 -5.19 -11.87
N MET A 223 -12.25 -3.90 -11.77
CA MET A 223 -11.81 -3.07 -12.90
C MET A 223 -10.42 -3.41 -13.43
N LEU A 224 -9.61 -4.19 -12.71
CA LEU A 224 -8.22 -4.49 -13.08
C LEU A 224 -8.03 -4.99 -14.52
N PRO A 225 -8.86 -5.92 -15.08
CA PRO A 225 -8.74 -6.32 -16.47
C PRO A 225 -8.83 -5.13 -17.45
N GLY A 226 -9.84 -4.27 -17.25
CA GLY A 226 -10.03 -3.06 -18.06
C GLY A 226 -8.89 -2.04 -17.90
N MET A 227 -8.34 -1.89 -16.69
CA MET A 227 -7.17 -1.03 -16.45
C MET A 227 -5.96 -1.51 -17.26
N LEU A 228 -5.70 -2.81 -17.27
CA LEU A 228 -4.59 -3.42 -18.03
C LEU A 228 -4.82 -3.33 -19.55
N GLU A 229 -6.06 -3.50 -20.02
CA GLU A 229 -6.44 -3.34 -21.44
C GLU A 229 -6.30 -1.88 -21.88
N ALA A 230 -6.62 -0.93 -21.02
CA ALA A 230 -6.40 0.49 -21.25
C ALA A 230 -4.91 0.89 -21.25
N GLY A 231 -4.00 -0.01 -20.90
CA GLY A 231 -2.56 0.24 -20.86
C GLY A 231 -2.09 1.02 -19.65
N LEU A 232 -2.84 0.98 -18.53
CA LEU A 232 -2.44 1.58 -17.25
C LEU A 232 -1.34 0.76 -16.58
N LEU A 233 -0.44 1.43 -15.88
CA LEU A 233 0.57 0.79 -15.04
C LEU A 233 -0.06 0.37 -13.70
N ALA A 234 -0.93 -0.64 -13.76
CA ALA A 234 -1.54 -1.22 -12.58
C ALA A 234 -0.69 -2.36 -12.01
N THR A 235 -0.54 -2.39 -10.69
CA THR A 235 0.15 -3.44 -9.92
C THR A 235 -0.86 -4.21 -9.07
N VAL A 236 -0.44 -5.33 -8.49
CA VAL A 236 -1.24 -6.11 -7.55
C VAL A 236 -0.59 -6.09 -6.19
N ASN A 237 -1.34 -5.69 -5.18
CA ASN A 237 -0.86 -5.46 -3.82
C ASN A 237 -1.79 -6.14 -2.82
N SER A 238 -1.28 -6.39 -1.63
CA SER A 238 -2.02 -7.11 -0.58
C SER A 238 -2.84 -6.20 0.33
N ASP A 239 -2.53 -4.86 0.32
CA ASP A 239 -3.09 -3.95 1.31
C ASP A 239 -2.78 -4.44 2.73
N ASP A 240 -3.74 -4.58 3.61
CA ASP A 240 -3.65 -5.18 4.94
C ASP A 240 -3.94 -6.69 4.90
N PRO A 241 -2.95 -7.54 4.56
CA PRO A 241 -3.19 -8.95 4.18
C PRO A 241 -3.78 -9.79 5.31
N ALA A 242 -3.49 -9.44 6.57
CA ALA A 242 -4.05 -10.13 7.73
C ALA A 242 -5.55 -9.89 7.91
N TYR A 243 -6.05 -8.77 7.40
CA TYR A 243 -7.45 -8.37 7.51
C TYR A 243 -8.27 -8.75 6.28
N PHE A 244 -7.71 -8.62 5.08
CA PHE A 244 -8.43 -8.82 3.81
C PHE A 244 -8.30 -10.22 3.23
N GLY A 245 -7.72 -11.14 4.00
CA GLY A 245 -7.78 -12.57 3.70
C GLY A 245 -6.75 -13.08 2.70
N GLY A 246 -5.72 -12.29 2.36
CA GLY A 246 -4.66 -12.78 1.48
C GLY A 246 -3.49 -11.85 1.28
N TYR A 247 -2.31 -12.45 1.16
CA TYR A 247 -1.07 -11.77 0.77
C TYR A 247 -1.02 -11.59 -0.75
N VAL A 248 0.09 -11.08 -1.29
CA VAL A 248 0.20 -10.79 -2.72
C VAL A 248 0.04 -12.04 -3.59
N ASP A 249 0.57 -13.17 -3.15
CA ASP A 249 0.44 -14.46 -3.84
C ASP A 249 -1.01 -14.96 -3.84
N ASP A 250 -1.75 -14.76 -2.75
CA ASP A 250 -3.17 -15.07 -2.67
C ASP A 250 -4.00 -14.18 -3.61
N ASN A 251 -3.67 -12.87 -3.71
CA ASN A 251 -4.29 -11.96 -4.67
C ASN A 251 -4.03 -12.43 -6.12
N LEU A 252 -2.79 -12.78 -6.46
CA LEU A 252 -2.46 -13.29 -7.80
C LEU A 252 -3.16 -14.61 -8.12
N ALA A 253 -3.26 -15.53 -7.14
CA ALA A 253 -4.00 -16.78 -7.29
C ALA A 253 -5.50 -16.55 -7.48
N ALA A 254 -6.09 -15.62 -6.74
CA ALA A 254 -7.49 -15.23 -6.87
C ALA A 254 -7.80 -14.62 -8.25
N LEU A 255 -6.92 -13.75 -8.76
CA LEU A 255 -7.02 -13.18 -10.10
C LEU A 255 -6.90 -14.26 -11.20
N ARG A 256 -5.97 -15.22 -11.04
CA ARG A 256 -5.89 -16.38 -11.93
C ARG A 256 -7.23 -17.14 -11.97
N ALA A 257 -7.80 -17.41 -10.82
CA ALA A 257 -9.05 -18.14 -10.73
C ALA A 257 -10.26 -17.36 -11.31
N ALA A 258 -10.33 -16.06 -11.05
CA ALA A 258 -11.46 -15.23 -11.47
C ALA A 258 -11.42 -14.88 -12.97
N PHE A 259 -10.23 -14.60 -13.54
CA PHE A 259 -10.08 -14.10 -14.89
C PHE A 259 -9.35 -15.05 -15.85
N GLY A 260 -8.95 -16.23 -15.38
CA GLY A 260 -8.21 -17.20 -16.21
C GLY A 260 -6.82 -16.71 -16.61
N TYR A 261 -6.18 -15.87 -15.79
CA TYR A 261 -4.85 -15.32 -16.10
C TYR A 261 -3.81 -16.45 -16.19
N ASP A 262 -3.11 -16.48 -17.30
CA ASP A 262 -1.96 -17.36 -17.51
C ASP A 262 -0.68 -16.84 -16.82
N ASP A 263 0.38 -17.64 -16.88
CA ASP A 263 1.66 -17.27 -16.29
C ASP A 263 2.27 -16.01 -16.93
N ALA A 264 2.02 -15.78 -18.22
CA ALA A 264 2.50 -14.59 -18.91
C ALA A 264 1.85 -13.32 -18.38
N ARG A 265 0.53 -13.36 -18.13
CA ARG A 265 -0.22 -12.23 -17.54
C ARG A 265 0.21 -11.97 -16.10
N LEU A 266 0.38 -13.01 -15.29
CA LEU A 266 0.87 -12.87 -13.91
C LEU A 266 2.32 -12.34 -13.87
N ALA A 267 3.19 -12.80 -14.76
CA ALA A 267 4.53 -12.27 -14.90
C ALA A 267 4.54 -10.78 -15.31
N ALA A 268 3.60 -10.36 -16.17
CA ALA A 268 3.45 -8.94 -16.53
C ALA A 268 3.06 -8.09 -15.31
N LEU A 269 2.13 -8.56 -14.47
CA LEU A 269 1.76 -7.89 -13.22
C LEU A 269 2.93 -7.79 -12.25
N ALA A 270 3.74 -8.85 -12.12
CA ALA A 270 4.95 -8.81 -11.30
C ALA A 270 5.98 -7.80 -11.83
N ARG A 271 6.16 -7.69 -13.16
CA ARG A 271 7.03 -6.67 -13.76
C ARG A 271 6.53 -5.26 -13.49
N ASN A 272 5.21 -5.03 -13.62
CA ASN A 272 4.60 -3.75 -13.27
C ASN A 272 4.93 -3.33 -11.84
N SER A 273 4.88 -4.27 -10.88
CA SER A 273 5.21 -3.97 -9.49
C SER A 273 6.66 -3.48 -9.31
N PHE A 274 7.61 -4.04 -10.08
CA PHE A 274 8.99 -3.56 -10.07
C PHE A 274 9.15 -2.22 -10.78
N ASP A 275 8.42 -1.97 -11.87
CA ASP A 275 8.44 -0.67 -12.54
C ASP A 275 7.86 0.44 -11.65
N ALA A 276 6.82 0.13 -10.88
CA ALA A 276 6.10 1.04 -9.99
C ALA A 276 6.83 1.36 -8.67
N CYS A 277 7.77 0.53 -8.21
CA CYS A 277 8.43 0.72 -6.92
C CYS A 277 9.51 1.82 -6.97
N PHE A 278 9.89 2.34 -5.80
CA PHE A 278 10.91 3.38 -5.65
C PHE A 278 12.34 2.84 -5.46
N ALA A 279 12.58 1.61 -5.87
CA ALA A 279 13.93 1.01 -5.82
C ALA A 279 14.85 1.58 -6.93
N ALA A 280 16.16 1.36 -6.75
CA ALA A 280 17.13 1.72 -7.77
C ALA A 280 16.92 0.90 -9.07
N GLU A 281 17.15 1.52 -10.22
CA GLU A 281 16.94 0.90 -11.52
C GLU A 281 17.75 -0.40 -11.75
N ALA A 282 18.90 -0.54 -11.09
CA ALA A 282 19.68 -1.76 -11.14
C ALA A 282 18.96 -2.94 -10.47
N ASP A 283 18.28 -2.67 -9.34
CA ASP A 283 17.50 -3.68 -8.62
C ASP A 283 16.24 -4.04 -9.38
N LYS A 284 15.51 -3.06 -9.91
CA LYS A 284 14.34 -3.28 -10.76
C LYS A 284 14.67 -4.19 -11.94
N ARG A 285 15.79 -3.91 -12.66
CA ARG A 285 16.24 -4.76 -13.77
C ARG A 285 16.58 -6.18 -13.32
N ARG A 286 17.26 -6.34 -12.18
CA ARG A 286 17.59 -7.65 -11.62
C ARG A 286 16.33 -8.46 -11.33
N TRP A 287 15.35 -7.90 -10.62
CA TRP A 287 14.11 -8.58 -10.27
C TRP A 287 13.25 -8.90 -11.49
N LYS A 288 13.18 -8.00 -12.47
CA LYS A 288 12.49 -8.29 -13.74
C LYS A 288 13.13 -9.44 -14.49
N ALA A 289 14.46 -9.55 -14.49
CA ALA A 289 15.16 -10.69 -15.07
C ALA A 289 14.89 -12.02 -14.32
N GLU A 290 14.66 -11.98 -12.99
CA GLU A 290 14.22 -13.17 -12.24
C GLU A 290 12.84 -13.65 -12.73
N VAL A 291 11.88 -12.72 -12.94
CA VAL A 291 10.55 -13.03 -13.50
C VAL A 291 10.66 -13.63 -14.90
N ASP A 292 11.49 -13.06 -15.77
CA ASP A 292 11.71 -13.56 -17.13
C ASP A 292 12.29 -14.98 -17.11
N SER A 293 13.26 -15.23 -16.24
CA SER A 293 13.88 -16.53 -16.06
C SER A 293 12.90 -17.58 -15.52
N TRP A 294 11.97 -17.17 -14.66
CA TRP A 294 10.91 -18.04 -14.16
C TRP A 294 9.94 -18.43 -15.28
N LEU A 295 9.49 -17.46 -16.07
CA LEU A 295 8.55 -17.68 -17.18
C LEU A 295 9.10 -18.65 -18.24
N VAL A 296 10.40 -18.59 -18.53
CA VAL A 296 11.05 -19.51 -19.48
C VAL A 296 11.15 -20.97 -18.93
N ARG A 297 11.28 -21.12 -17.60
CA ARG A 297 11.40 -22.45 -16.96
C ARG A 297 10.06 -23.14 -16.71
N THR A 298 8.97 -22.42 -16.80
CA THR A 298 7.61 -22.93 -16.61
C THR A 298 6.91 -22.94 -17.98
N PRO A 299 7.13 -23.98 -18.82
CA PRO A 299 6.38 -24.07 -20.08
C PRO A 299 4.91 -24.27 -19.79
N ALA A 300 4.06 -23.60 -20.56
CA ALA A 300 2.59 -23.61 -20.46
C ALA A 300 2.00 -25.03 -20.54
#